data_c65f46567d269628715869744e5cf819
#
_entry.id   c65f46567d269628715869744e5cf819
#
_cell.length_a   1.000
_cell.length_b   1.000
_cell.length_c   1.000
_cell.angle_alpha   90.00
_cell.angle_beta   90.00
_cell.angle_gamma   90.00
#
_symmetry.space_group_name_H-M   'P 1'
#
loop_
_entity.id
_entity.type
_entity.pdbx_description
1 polymer ?
#
loop_
_entity_poly.entity_id
_entity_poly.type
_entity_poly.pdbx_seq_one_letter_code
_entity_poly.pdbx_strand_id
1 'polypeptide(L)'
;EKYLRDAIAEYSKRLSRYCKLEIIEVADEKTPDHASDVVENTIRDKEAERIMKYVKEDTYVITLEINGKLLSSEELSAKINQLGIQGTSHITFIIGGSIGLGKEVLARSDYALSFSKMTFPHQLMRVILLEQIYRSYRIINGEPYHK
;
A
#
# COMPACT_ATOMS: atom_id res chain seq x y z
N GLU A 1 9.93 -3.39 -14.80
CA GLU A 1 9.34 -3.34 -16.13
C GLU A 1 8.99 -1.92 -16.53
N LYS A 2 9.34 -1.53 -17.74
CA LYS A 2 9.11 -0.16 -18.22
C LYS A 2 7.63 0.22 -18.20
N TYR A 3 6.76 -0.68 -18.62
CA TYR A 3 5.32 -0.37 -18.67
C TYR A 3 4.73 -0.15 -17.28
N LEU A 4 5.23 -0.85 -16.25
CA LEU A 4 4.78 -0.64 -14.88
C LEU A 4 5.29 0.68 -14.32
N ARG A 5 6.55 1.05 -14.64
CA ARG A 5 7.08 2.37 -14.25
C ARG A 5 6.32 3.49 -14.93
N ASP A 6 5.97 3.31 -16.20
CA ASP A 6 5.19 4.31 -16.93
C ASP A 6 3.79 4.47 -16.32
N ALA A 7 3.16 3.36 -15.93
CA ALA A 7 1.86 3.40 -15.26
C ALA A 7 1.94 4.10 -13.90
N ILE A 8 2.98 3.82 -13.10
CA ILE A 8 3.19 4.50 -11.81
C ILE A 8 3.36 6.00 -12.03
N ALA A 9 4.14 6.39 -13.04
CA ALA A 9 4.36 7.80 -13.35
C ALA A 9 3.06 8.49 -13.76
N GLU A 10 2.23 7.82 -14.54
CA GLU A 10 0.95 8.38 -14.99
C GLU A 10 0.00 8.61 -13.80
N TYR A 11 -0.17 7.62 -12.92
CA TYR A 11 -1.05 7.78 -11.77
C TYR A 11 -0.48 8.76 -10.75
N SER A 12 0.83 8.82 -10.58
CA SER A 12 1.47 9.82 -9.71
C SER A 12 1.15 11.23 -10.20
N LYS A 13 1.22 11.44 -11.51
CA LYS A 13 0.86 12.72 -12.12
C LYS A 13 -0.60 13.08 -11.87
N ARG A 14 -1.52 12.13 -12.06
CA ARG A 14 -2.96 12.36 -11.82
C ARG A 14 -3.23 12.67 -10.35
N LEU A 15 -2.55 11.98 -9.44
CA LEU A 15 -2.72 12.16 -8.01
C LEU A 15 -2.17 13.47 -7.49
N SER A 16 -1.21 14.09 -8.20
CA SER A 16 -0.61 15.37 -7.76
C SER A 16 -1.65 16.48 -7.61
N ARG A 17 -2.78 16.36 -8.27
CA ARG A 17 -3.90 17.30 -8.17
C ARG A 17 -4.64 17.20 -6.83
N TYR A 18 -4.59 16.03 -6.19
CA TYR A 18 -5.41 15.74 -5.01
C TYR A 18 -4.61 15.64 -3.72
N CYS A 19 -3.36 15.22 -3.80
CA CYS A 19 -2.55 15.00 -2.62
C CYS A 19 -1.07 15.13 -2.95
N LYS A 20 -0.26 15.23 -1.90
CA LYS A 20 1.19 15.16 -2.05
C LYS A 20 1.59 13.69 -1.89
N LEU A 21 1.85 13.05 -3.02
CA LEU A 21 2.23 11.64 -3.05
C LEU A 21 3.75 11.50 -2.93
N GLU A 22 4.17 10.60 -2.05
CA GLU A 22 5.56 10.20 -1.94
C GLU A 22 5.63 8.69 -2.03
N ILE A 23 6.46 8.18 -2.94
CA ILE A 23 6.68 6.74 -3.10
C ILE A 23 8.09 6.42 -2.65
N ILE A 24 8.21 5.55 -1.63
CA ILE A 24 9.50 5.14 -1.09
C ILE A 24 9.68 3.67 -1.39
N GLU A 25 10.72 3.35 -2.13
CA GLU A 25 11.08 1.97 -2.45
C GLU A 25 12.18 1.52 -1.52
N VAL A 26 11.91 0.43 -0.79
CA VAL A 26 12.85 -0.13 0.16
C VAL A 26 13.46 -1.38 -0.46
N ALA A 27 14.77 -1.57 -0.26
CA ALA A 27 15.48 -2.70 -0.84
C ALA A 27 14.93 -4.03 -0.30
N ASP A 28 14.67 -4.96 -1.21
CA ASP A 28 14.24 -6.32 -0.88
C ASP A 28 15.44 -7.17 -0.52
N GLU A 29 15.24 -8.10 0.44
CA GLU A 29 16.18 -9.18 0.69
C GLU A 29 15.88 -10.32 -0.29
N LYS A 30 16.95 -10.95 -0.81
CA LYS A 30 16.78 -12.10 -1.69
C LYS A 30 16.38 -13.32 -0.87
N THR A 31 15.24 -13.95 -1.25
CA THR A 31 14.78 -15.15 -0.60
C THR A 31 15.35 -16.38 -1.33
N PRO A 32 16.11 -17.26 -0.64
CA PRO A 32 16.58 -18.49 -1.25
C PRO A 32 15.42 -19.41 -1.62
N ASP A 33 15.60 -20.22 -2.67
CA ASP A 33 14.64 -21.24 -3.01
C ASP A 33 14.52 -22.24 -1.85
N HIS A 34 13.29 -22.67 -1.56
CA HIS A 34 13.01 -23.62 -0.48
C HIS A 34 13.51 -23.16 0.90
N ALA A 35 13.44 -21.83 1.13
CA ALA A 35 13.84 -21.28 2.43
C ALA A 35 12.95 -21.82 3.54
N SER A 36 13.55 -22.06 4.70
CA SER A 36 12.80 -22.47 5.90
C SER A 36 11.98 -21.30 6.46
N ASP A 37 11.01 -21.59 7.31
CA ASP A 37 10.21 -20.56 7.98
C ASP A 37 11.10 -19.63 8.81
N VAL A 38 12.15 -20.14 9.42
CA VAL A 38 13.08 -19.33 10.20
C VAL A 38 13.80 -18.33 9.30
N VAL A 39 14.28 -18.78 8.13
CA VAL A 39 14.96 -17.90 7.17
C VAL A 39 14.01 -16.85 6.64
N GLU A 40 12.80 -17.25 6.27
CA GLU A 40 11.78 -16.30 5.77
C GLU A 40 11.41 -15.27 6.83
N ASN A 41 11.25 -15.67 8.08
CA ASN A 41 10.98 -14.74 9.18
C ASN A 41 12.12 -13.74 9.36
N THR A 42 13.37 -14.19 9.27
CA THR A 42 14.53 -13.30 9.36
C THR A 42 14.50 -12.26 8.23
N ILE A 43 14.19 -12.69 7.02
CA ILE A 43 14.10 -11.79 5.86
C ILE A 43 12.97 -10.77 6.06
N ARG A 44 11.79 -11.23 6.47
CA ARG A 44 10.65 -10.33 6.74
C ARG A 44 10.99 -9.30 7.81
N ASP A 45 11.68 -9.73 8.86
CA ASP A 45 12.06 -8.83 9.96
C ASP A 45 13.05 -7.77 9.50
N LYS A 46 14.02 -8.13 8.64
CA LYS A 46 14.96 -7.17 8.07
C LYS A 46 14.28 -6.16 7.16
N GLU A 47 13.36 -6.63 6.31
CA GLU A 47 12.60 -5.76 5.42
C GLU A 47 11.70 -4.82 6.22
N ALA A 48 11.05 -5.34 7.28
CA ALA A 48 10.22 -4.54 8.17
C ALA A 48 11.03 -3.43 8.84
N GLU A 49 12.22 -3.73 9.31
CA GLU A 49 13.10 -2.74 9.93
C GLU A 49 13.43 -1.60 8.96
N ARG A 50 13.69 -1.93 7.69
CA ARG A 50 13.96 -0.92 6.66
C ARG A 50 12.72 -0.06 6.39
N ILE A 51 11.55 -0.68 6.29
CA ILE A 51 10.28 0.03 6.06
C ILE A 51 9.99 0.98 7.21
N MET A 52 10.14 0.51 8.44
CA MET A 52 9.79 1.29 9.64
C MET A 52 10.60 2.57 9.78
N LYS A 53 11.79 2.65 9.19
CA LYS A 53 12.59 3.88 9.18
C LYS A 53 11.86 5.04 8.49
N TYR A 54 10.94 4.75 7.61
CA TYR A 54 10.20 5.75 6.83
C TYR A 54 8.78 5.97 7.33
N VAL A 55 8.34 5.21 8.34
CA VAL A 55 6.98 5.33 8.88
C VAL A 55 7.00 6.31 10.05
N LYS A 56 6.27 7.41 9.89
CA LYS A 56 6.19 8.45 10.93
C LYS A 56 5.21 8.03 12.03
N GLU A 57 5.37 8.60 13.22
CA GLU A 57 4.50 8.27 14.35
C GLU A 57 3.06 8.72 14.14
N ASP A 58 2.88 9.86 13.51
CA ASP A 58 1.57 10.51 13.35
C ASP A 58 0.85 10.17 12.06
N THR A 59 1.30 9.13 11.36
CA THR A 59 0.63 8.67 10.13
C THR A 59 -0.38 7.56 10.44
N TYR A 60 -1.44 7.49 9.64
CA TYR A 60 -2.35 6.34 9.67
C TYR A 60 -1.82 5.28 8.72
N VAL A 61 -1.52 4.10 9.22
CA VAL A 61 -0.86 3.04 8.43
C VAL A 61 -1.88 2.01 7.96
N ILE A 62 -1.94 1.84 6.66
CA ILE A 62 -2.74 0.79 6.01
C ILE A 62 -1.77 -0.19 5.37
N THR A 63 -1.78 -1.43 5.87
CA THR A 63 -0.96 -2.49 5.30
C THR A 63 -1.77 -3.30 4.29
N LEU A 64 -1.17 -3.63 3.15
CA LEU A 64 -1.81 -4.48 2.17
C LEU A 64 -1.51 -5.93 2.53
N GLU A 65 -2.55 -6.68 2.85
CA GLU A 65 -2.44 -8.06 3.31
C GLU A 65 -3.52 -8.91 2.65
N ILE A 66 -3.14 -10.11 2.20
CA ILE A 66 -4.09 -11.03 1.58
C ILE A 66 -5.23 -11.37 2.55
N ASN A 67 -4.91 -11.54 3.83
CA ASN A 67 -5.89 -11.85 4.87
C ASN A 67 -6.49 -10.62 5.53
N GLY A 68 -6.28 -9.44 4.95
CA GLY A 68 -6.87 -8.21 5.42
C GLY A 68 -8.35 -8.12 5.06
N LYS A 69 -8.95 -6.99 5.38
CA LYS A 69 -10.35 -6.75 5.10
C LYS A 69 -10.55 -6.37 3.63
N LEU A 70 -11.47 -7.07 2.96
CA LEU A 70 -11.83 -6.76 1.58
C LEU A 70 -12.77 -5.55 1.57
N LEU A 71 -12.44 -4.56 0.76
CA LEU A 71 -13.27 -3.37 0.55
C LEU A 71 -13.56 -3.21 -0.93
N SER A 72 -14.75 -2.70 -1.24
CA SER A 72 -15.04 -2.21 -2.59
C SER A 72 -14.33 -0.87 -2.81
N SER A 73 -14.28 -0.41 -4.05
CA SER A 73 -13.73 0.92 -4.36
C SER A 73 -14.49 2.02 -3.63
N GLU A 74 -15.81 1.90 -3.54
CA GLU A 74 -16.64 2.87 -2.82
C GLU A 74 -16.35 2.85 -1.32
N GLU A 75 -16.16 1.67 -0.74
CA GLU A 75 -15.82 1.54 0.68
C GLU A 75 -14.44 2.12 0.99
N LEU A 76 -13.46 1.89 0.10
CA LEU A 76 -12.14 2.48 0.28
C LEU A 76 -12.21 4.01 0.20
N SER A 77 -12.96 4.55 -0.76
CA SER A 77 -13.12 5.99 -0.88
C SER A 77 -13.79 6.59 0.35
N ALA A 78 -14.80 5.92 0.89
CA ALA A 78 -15.47 6.34 2.13
C ALA A 78 -14.51 6.35 3.32
N LYS A 79 -13.65 5.34 3.41
CA LYS A 79 -12.65 5.27 4.47
C LYS A 79 -11.64 6.40 4.38
N ILE A 80 -11.11 6.67 3.19
CA ILE A 80 -10.16 7.77 2.98
C ILE A 80 -10.82 9.10 3.33
N ASN A 81 -12.04 9.31 2.88
CA ASN A 81 -12.79 10.53 3.18
C ASN A 81 -13.04 10.69 4.68
N GLN A 82 -13.43 9.61 5.35
CA GLN A 82 -13.68 9.63 6.79
C GLN A 82 -12.41 9.95 7.59
N LEU A 83 -11.27 9.39 7.19
CA LEU A 83 -9.98 9.71 7.82
C LEU A 83 -9.68 11.20 7.70
N GLY A 84 -9.91 11.80 6.54
CA GLY A 84 -9.73 13.23 6.33
C GLY A 84 -10.65 14.07 7.20
N ILE A 85 -11.91 13.68 7.31
CA ILE A 85 -12.90 14.37 8.17
C ILE A 85 -12.48 14.32 9.63
N GLN A 86 -11.89 13.21 10.07
CA GLN A 86 -11.41 13.04 11.44
C GLN A 86 -10.09 13.76 11.71
N GLY A 87 -9.51 14.42 10.72
CA GLY A 87 -8.29 15.19 10.89
C GLY A 87 -7.01 14.44 10.55
N THR A 88 -7.11 13.25 9.97
CA THR A 88 -5.92 12.52 9.49
C THR A 88 -5.36 13.21 8.25
N SER A 89 -4.17 13.78 8.37
CA SER A 89 -3.53 14.50 7.27
C SER A 89 -2.54 13.65 6.48
N HIS A 90 -2.19 12.48 7.00
CA HIS A 90 -1.15 11.63 6.38
C HIS A 90 -1.55 10.16 6.48
N ILE A 91 -1.60 9.50 5.34
CA ILE A 91 -1.88 8.06 5.25
C ILE A 91 -0.68 7.39 4.59
N THR A 92 -0.19 6.32 5.19
CA THR A 92 0.90 5.52 4.65
C THR A 92 0.37 4.15 4.26
N PHE A 93 0.49 3.80 2.98
CA PHE A 93 0.19 2.44 2.52
C PHE A 93 1.50 1.66 2.45
N ILE A 94 1.50 0.44 2.96
CA ILE A 94 2.69 -0.41 2.94
C ILE A 94 2.40 -1.67 2.14
N ILE A 95 3.23 -1.90 1.13
CA ILE A 95 3.17 -3.10 0.29
C ILE A 95 4.39 -3.96 0.64
N GLY A 96 4.15 -5.23 0.99
CA GLY A 96 5.22 -6.15 1.31
C GLY A 96 5.93 -6.71 0.08
N GLY A 97 7.05 -7.38 0.32
CA GLY A 97 7.76 -8.12 -0.71
C GLY A 97 7.11 -9.48 -1.00
N SER A 98 7.87 -10.37 -1.64
CA SER A 98 7.35 -11.65 -2.11
C SER A 98 6.86 -12.59 -1.00
N ILE A 99 7.38 -12.43 0.21
CA ILE A 99 7.01 -13.29 1.34
C ILE A 99 6.15 -12.57 2.39
N GLY A 100 5.65 -11.38 2.05
CA GLY A 100 4.73 -10.63 2.91
C GLY A 100 5.44 -9.67 3.86
N LEU A 101 4.71 -9.22 4.87
CA LEU A 101 5.18 -8.20 5.80
C LEU A 101 5.69 -8.81 7.11
N GLY A 102 6.73 -8.21 7.67
CA GLY A 102 7.26 -8.62 8.96
C GLY A 102 6.40 -8.17 10.13
N LYS A 103 6.64 -8.79 11.29
CA LYS A 103 5.81 -8.58 12.49
C LYS A 103 5.81 -7.15 13.00
N GLU A 104 6.91 -6.42 12.84
CA GLU A 104 7.00 -5.03 13.29
C GLU A 104 6.05 -4.13 12.49
N VAL A 105 5.99 -4.33 11.18
CA VAL A 105 5.06 -3.60 10.31
C VAL A 105 3.63 -3.98 10.64
N LEU A 106 3.35 -5.28 10.80
CA LEU A 106 2.00 -5.75 11.13
C LEU A 106 1.53 -5.18 12.47
N ALA A 107 2.41 -5.10 13.46
CA ALA A 107 2.08 -4.52 14.76
C ALA A 107 1.79 -3.02 14.67
N ARG A 108 2.46 -2.31 13.77
CA ARG A 108 2.25 -0.87 13.57
C ARG A 108 0.99 -0.57 12.77
N SER A 109 0.47 -1.53 12.02
CA SER A 109 -0.67 -1.32 11.13
C SER A 109 -1.90 -0.82 11.90
N ASP A 110 -2.52 0.22 11.38
CA ASP A 110 -3.82 0.69 11.88
C ASP A 110 -4.97 0.02 11.16
N TYR A 111 -4.72 -0.50 9.96
CA TYR A 111 -5.74 -1.17 9.18
C TYR A 111 -5.12 -2.11 8.16
N ALA A 112 -5.57 -3.36 8.15
CA ALA A 112 -5.13 -4.35 7.17
C ALA A 112 -6.15 -4.42 6.04
N LEU A 113 -5.72 -4.06 4.84
CA LEU A 113 -6.56 -4.01 3.65
C LEU A 113 -6.18 -5.12 2.68
N SER A 114 -7.15 -5.85 2.19
CA SER A 114 -6.94 -6.83 1.12
C SER A 114 -7.62 -6.35 -0.16
N PHE A 115 -6.90 -6.35 -1.27
CA PHE A 115 -7.48 -6.12 -2.58
C PHE A 115 -8.07 -7.40 -3.17
N SER A 116 -7.56 -8.55 -2.74
CA SER A 116 -7.98 -9.84 -3.27
C SER A 116 -7.35 -10.95 -2.43
N LYS A 117 -7.97 -12.12 -2.45
CA LYS A 117 -7.35 -13.32 -1.92
C LYS A 117 -6.28 -13.88 -2.85
N MET A 118 -6.21 -13.35 -4.07
CA MET A 118 -5.16 -13.72 -5.03
C MET A 118 -3.89 -12.95 -4.74
N THR A 119 -2.76 -13.54 -5.09
CA THR A 119 -1.45 -12.90 -4.97
C THR A 119 -1.11 -12.21 -6.29
N PHE A 120 -0.64 -10.98 -6.19
CA PHE A 120 -0.17 -10.22 -7.35
C PHE A 120 1.30 -9.89 -7.19
N PRO A 121 2.06 -9.77 -8.30
CA PRO A 121 3.42 -9.24 -8.20
C PRO A 121 3.40 -7.85 -7.54
N HIS A 122 4.36 -7.57 -6.66
CA HIS A 122 4.33 -6.32 -5.89
C HIS A 122 4.43 -5.07 -6.78
N GLN A 123 5.12 -5.14 -7.91
CA GLN A 123 5.19 -4.01 -8.84
C GLN A 123 3.82 -3.70 -9.45
N LEU A 124 3.07 -4.75 -9.81
CA LEU A 124 1.70 -4.57 -10.31
C LEU A 124 0.78 -4.05 -9.20
N MET A 125 0.97 -4.52 -7.98
CA MET A 125 0.19 -4.08 -6.83
C MET A 125 0.34 -2.57 -6.60
N ARG A 126 1.53 -2.01 -6.84
CA ARG A 126 1.73 -0.55 -6.75
C ARG A 126 0.81 0.20 -7.71
N VAL A 127 0.72 -0.28 -8.94
CA VAL A 127 -0.15 0.35 -9.96
C VAL A 127 -1.61 0.25 -9.53
N ILE A 128 -2.04 -0.94 -9.08
CA ILE A 128 -3.42 -1.15 -8.63
C ILE A 128 -3.75 -0.23 -7.46
N LEU A 129 -2.84 -0.11 -6.50
CA LEU A 129 -3.04 0.75 -5.34
C LEU A 129 -3.19 2.22 -5.77
N LEU A 130 -2.28 2.71 -6.61
CA LEU A 130 -2.35 4.10 -7.07
C LEU A 130 -3.64 4.36 -7.85
N GLU A 131 -4.06 3.42 -8.68
CA GLU A 131 -5.32 3.52 -9.41
C GLU A 131 -6.51 3.64 -8.45
N GLN A 132 -6.55 2.82 -7.40
CA GLN A 132 -7.64 2.84 -6.43
C GLN A 132 -7.63 4.11 -5.57
N ILE A 133 -6.46 4.64 -5.24
CA ILE A 133 -6.37 5.93 -4.52
C ILE A 133 -6.88 7.05 -5.43
N TYR A 134 -6.48 7.07 -6.69
CA TYR A 134 -6.96 8.05 -7.65
C TYR A 134 -8.49 7.96 -7.81
N ARG A 135 -9.00 6.74 -7.98
CA ARG A 135 -10.45 6.48 -8.08
C ARG A 135 -11.18 6.98 -6.82
N SER A 136 -10.58 6.77 -5.66
CA SER A 136 -11.16 7.23 -4.40
C SER A 136 -11.34 8.74 -4.37
N TYR A 137 -10.35 9.51 -4.81
CA TYR A 137 -10.47 10.97 -4.86
C TYR A 137 -11.53 11.41 -5.89
N ARG A 138 -11.62 10.71 -7.01
CA ARG A 138 -12.67 11.01 -8.01
C ARG A 138 -14.05 10.78 -7.41
N ILE A 139 -14.24 9.69 -6.69
CA ILE A 139 -15.52 9.39 -6.02
C ILE A 139 -15.80 10.43 -4.93
N ILE A 140 -14.83 10.74 -4.08
CA ILE A 140 -14.99 11.71 -2.99
C ILE A 140 -15.43 13.07 -3.52
N ASN A 141 -14.87 13.51 -4.64
CA ASN A 141 -15.15 14.82 -5.21
C ASN A 141 -16.33 14.80 -6.19
N GLY A 142 -17.01 13.65 -6.35
CA GLY A 142 -18.14 13.55 -7.26
C GLY A 142 -17.77 13.71 -8.72
N GLU A 143 -16.52 13.42 -9.08
CA GLU A 143 -16.03 13.57 -10.44
C GLU A 143 -16.26 12.29 -11.26
N PRO A 144 -16.57 12.41 -12.57
CA PRO A 144 -16.82 11.22 -13.38
C PRO A 144 -15.56 10.41 -13.64
N TYR A 145 -15.54 9.18 -13.21
CA TYR A 145 -14.47 8.20 -13.45
C TYR A 145 -14.94 6.80 -13.12
N HIS A 146 -15.47 6.63 -11.90
CA HIS A 146 -15.98 5.35 -11.42
C HIS A 146 -17.36 5.07 -12.02
N LYS A 147 -17.56 3.82 -12.46
CA LYS A 147 -18.83 3.41 -13.07
C LYS A 147 -19.52 2.31 -12.30
#